data_b448ffd35b7284686d14478938179724
#
_entry.id   b448ffd35b7284686d14478938179724
#
_cell.length_a   1.000
_cell.length_b   1.000
_cell.length_c   1.000
_cell.angle_alpha   90.00
_cell.angle_beta   90.00
_cell.angle_gamma   90.00
#
_symmetry.space_group_name_H-M   'P 1'
#
loop_
_entity.id
_entity.type
_entity.pdbx_description
1 polymer ?
#
loop_
_entity_poly.entity_id
_entity_poly.type
_entity_poly.pdbx_seq_one_letter_code
_entity_poly.pdbx_strand_id
1 'polypeptide(L)'
;MNPFAKVLLCTTSLLAAIVVLPSAIFAWVDPTTVYARAWAILAAEPYVKQGFHMHEDYWCGDLASGKKKAVRQQLFKGNEYWFWLGTEVDHAKVSVHIYNSDGELAEQRDSWAKDHLAAAHIIPKTTGSYFIIVSVEESPAARTHWALAYGFR
;
A
#
# COMPACT_ATOMS: atom_id res chain seq x y z
N MET A 1 -57.17 13.49 69.44
CA MET A 1 -55.89 12.88 69.91
C MET A 1 -55.20 12.17 68.76
N ASN A 2 -54.03 12.65 68.51
CA ASN A 2 -53.14 12.10 67.39
C ASN A 2 -52.93 10.62 67.49
N PRO A 3 -52.61 9.99 66.35
CA PRO A 3 -51.18 9.86 66.02
C PRO A 3 -50.80 9.93 64.55
N PHE A 4 -49.68 10.56 64.31
CA PHE A 4 -48.64 10.45 63.36
C PHE A 4 -48.77 9.43 62.21
N ALA A 5 -49.04 9.95 61.03
CA ALA A 5 -48.77 9.26 59.78
C ALA A 5 -47.27 9.42 59.37
N LYS A 6 -46.56 8.33 59.44
CA LYS A 6 -45.19 8.28 58.89
C LYS A 6 -45.27 8.15 57.35
N VAL A 7 -44.89 9.20 56.69
CA VAL A 7 -44.66 9.16 55.19
C VAL A 7 -43.32 8.48 54.93
N LEU A 8 -43.38 7.30 54.34
CA LEU A 8 -42.19 6.57 53.82
C LEU A 8 -41.87 7.08 52.44
N LEU A 9 -40.82 7.92 52.33
CA LEU A 9 -40.28 8.33 51.05
C LEU A 9 -39.51 7.14 50.47
N CYS A 10 -40.09 6.54 49.45
CA CYS A 10 -39.42 5.55 48.63
C CYS A 10 -38.61 6.29 47.56
N THR A 11 -37.31 6.48 47.75
CA THR A 11 -36.41 7.03 46.76
C THR A 11 -36.06 5.92 45.76
N THR A 12 -36.73 5.91 44.61
CA THR A 12 -36.36 5.07 43.48
C THR A 12 -35.11 5.65 42.82
N SER A 13 -33.97 5.04 43.11
CA SER A 13 -32.69 5.33 42.43
C SER A 13 -32.76 4.79 41.01
N LEU A 14 -32.92 5.69 40.05
CA LEU A 14 -32.87 5.35 38.62
C LEU A 14 -31.39 5.19 38.22
N LEU A 15 -30.90 3.94 38.19
CA LEU A 15 -29.57 3.62 37.60
C LEU A 15 -29.69 3.77 36.08
N ALA A 16 -29.20 4.89 35.57
CA ALA A 16 -28.99 5.06 34.14
C ALA A 16 -27.80 4.19 33.71
N ALA A 17 -28.07 3.02 33.13
CA ALA A 17 -27.06 2.21 32.48
C ALA A 17 -26.60 2.94 31.24
N ILE A 18 -25.40 3.53 31.26
CA ILE A 18 -24.73 4.08 30.09
C ILE A 18 -24.24 2.88 29.26
N VAL A 19 -25.01 2.53 28.23
CA VAL A 19 -24.58 1.58 27.21
C VAL A 19 -23.52 2.25 26.37
N VAL A 20 -22.26 2.01 26.68
CA VAL A 20 -21.14 2.39 25.82
C VAL A 20 -21.15 1.42 24.64
N LEU A 21 -21.78 1.82 23.53
CA LEU A 21 -21.66 1.11 22.27
C LEU A 21 -20.19 1.20 21.81
N PRO A 22 -19.52 0.08 21.53
CA PRO A 22 -18.22 0.14 20.92
C PRO A 22 -18.39 0.82 19.56
N SER A 23 -17.84 2.01 19.40
CA SER A 23 -17.72 2.66 18.10
C SER A 23 -16.85 1.74 17.25
N ALA A 24 -17.47 0.98 16.35
CA ALA A 24 -16.74 0.26 15.33
C ALA A 24 -15.98 1.29 14.52
N ILE A 25 -14.68 1.39 14.75
CA ILE A 25 -13.79 2.19 13.94
C ILE A 25 -13.74 1.45 12.61
N PHE A 26 -14.62 1.81 11.68
CA PHE A 26 -14.46 1.44 10.29
C PHE A 26 -13.19 2.15 9.82
N ALA A 27 -12.10 1.40 9.71
CA ALA A 27 -10.93 1.88 9.00
C ALA A 27 -11.39 2.18 7.56
N TRP A 28 -11.45 3.46 7.23
CA TRP A 28 -11.73 3.88 5.85
C TRP A 28 -10.55 3.44 5.01
N VAL A 29 -10.71 2.37 4.25
CA VAL A 29 -9.75 2.00 3.22
C VAL A 29 -9.95 3.00 2.09
N ASP A 30 -8.91 3.78 1.79
CA ASP A 30 -8.94 4.73 0.69
C ASP A 30 -9.13 3.95 -0.62
N PRO A 31 -10.25 4.13 -1.34
CA PRO A 31 -10.53 3.41 -2.57
C PRO A 31 -9.47 3.63 -3.64
N THR A 32 -8.80 4.77 -3.66
CA THR A 32 -7.74 5.08 -4.63
C THR A 32 -6.54 4.15 -4.48
N THR A 33 -6.14 3.85 -3.25
CA THR A 33 -5.09 2.87 -2.96
C THR A 33 -5.49 1.45 -3.39
N VAL A 34 -6.78 1.09 -3.24
CA VAL A 34 -7.31 -0.21 -3.69
C VAL A 34 -7.21 -0.35 -5.21
N TYR A 35 -7.54 0.69 -5.97
CA TYR A 35 -7.42 0.69 -7.43
C TYR A 35 -5.96 0.63 -7.87
N ALA A 36 -5.08 1.42 -7.28
CA ALA A 36 -3.65 1.39 -7.58
C ALA A 36 -3.06 -0.02 -7.35
N ARG A 37 -3.44 -0.68 -6.25
CA ARG A 37 -3.04 -2.05 -5.95
C ARG A 37 -3.59 -3.05 -6.97
N ALA A 38 -4.85 -2.92 -7.35
CA ALA A 38 -5.47 -3.80 -8.35
C ALA A 38 -4.70 -3.75 -9.68
N TRP A 39 -4.29 -2.56 -10.12
CA TRP A 39 -3.48 -2.38 -11.33
C TRP A 39 -2.08 -3.01 -11.19
N ALA A 40 -1.42 -2.86 -10.04
CA ALA A 40 -0.13 -3.53 -9.79
C ALA A 40 -0.25 -5.06 -9.84
N ILE A 41 -1.33 -5.63 -9.30
CA ILE A 41 -1.62 -7.08 -9.35
C ILE A 41 -1.89 -7.53 -10.78
N LEU A 42 -2.67 -6.77 -11.55
CA LEU A 42 -2.94 -7.07 -12.96
C LEU A 42 -1.64 -7.06 -13.79
N ALA A 43 -0.75 -6.12 -13.52
CA ALA A 43 0.56 -6.08 -14.18
C ALA A 43 1.42 -7.31 -13.83
N ALA A 44 1.25 -7.89 -12.65
CA ALA A 44 1.97 -9.09 -12.20
C ALA A 44 1.41 -10.40 -12.78
N GLU A 45 0.16 -10.44 -13.22
CA GLU A 45 -0.54 -11.68 -13.59
C GLU A 45 0.21 -12.54 -14.64
N PRO A 46 0.79 -11.97 -15.73
CA PRO A 46 1.54 -12.76 -16.69
C PRO A 46 2.78 -13.45 -16.10
N TYR A 47 3.39 -12.84 -15.09
CA TYR A 47 4.60 -13.34 -14.42
C TYR A 47 4.25 -14.43 -13.40
N VAL A 48 3.13 -14.30 -12.70
CA VAL A 48 2.60 -15.35 -11.83
C VAL A 48 2.36 -16.64 -12.63
N LYS A 49 1.84 -16.54 -13.85
CA LYS A 49 1.69 -17.68 -14.77
C LYS A 49 3.03 -18.28 -15.21
N GLN A 50 4.13 -17.53 -15.10
CA GLN A 50 5.50 -17.99 -15.38
C GLN A 50 6.22 -18.54 -14.14
N GLY A 51 5.53 -18.66 -13.00
CA GLY A 51 6.07 -19.26 -11.77
C GLY A 51 6.60 -18.27 -10.74
N PHE A 52 6.36 -16.97 -10.90
CA PHE A 52 6.64 -16.00 -9.84
C PHE A 52 5.60 -16.11 -8.74
N HIS A 53 6.07 -16.09 -7.49
CA HIS A 53 5.23 -16.03 -6.30
C HIS A 53 5.10 -14.58 -5.84
N MET A 54 3.89 -14.05 -5.85
CA MET A 54 3.64 -12.72 -5.31
C MET A 54 3.75 -12.73 -3.79
N HIS A 55 4.44 -11.71 -3.26
CA HIS A 55 4.44 -11.44 -1.82
C HIS A 55 3.10 -10.82 -1.40
N GLU A 56 2.66 -11.11 -0.18
CA GLU A 56 1.39 -10.57 0.34
C GLU A 56 1.50 -9.08 0.67
N ASP A 57 2.69 -8.65 1.14
CA ASP A 57 2.99 -7.25 1.43
C ASP A 57 3.18 -6.43 0.16
N TYR A 58 2.80 -5.18 0.24
CA TYR A 58 2.98 -4.18 -0.81
C TYR A 58 3.20 -2.80 -0.19
N TRP A 59 3.77 -1.88 -0.95
CA TRP A 59 3.89 -0.48 -0.55
C TRP A 59 2.87 0.34 -1.30
N CYS A 60 2.39 1.39 -0.66
CA CYS A 60 1.49 2.35 -1.27
C CYS A 60 1.76 3.76 -0.73
N GLY A 61 1.25 4.73 -1.44
CA GLY A 61 1.34 6.14 -1.08
C GLY A 61 0.76 7.02 -2.16
N ASP A 62 1.04 8.31 -2.07
CA ASP A 62 0.67 9.28 -3.08
C ASP A 62 1.83 10.22 -3.39
N LEU A 63 1.94 10.65 -4.63
CA LEU A 63 2.97 11.55 -5.11
C LEU A 63 2.37 12.62 -6.04
N ALA A 64 2.91 13.84 -5.97
CA ALA A 64 2.68 14.84 -6.99
C ALA A 64 3.55 14.56 -8.23
N SER A 65 3.20 15.13 -9.39
CA SER A 65 4.01 15.08 -10.60
C SER A 65 5.45 15.53 -10.34
N GLY A 66 6.40 14.83 -10.92
CA GLY A 66 7.85 15.07 -10.78
C GLY A 66 8.43 14.62 -9.43
N LYS A 67 7.66 13.94 -8.58
CA LYS A 67 8.12 13.44 -7.28
C LYS A 67 8.43 11.95 -7.32
N LYS A 68 9.34 11.57 -6.41
CA LYS A 68 9.83 10.20 -6.27
C LYS A 68 9.76 9.74 -4.82
N LYS A 69 9.62 8.42 -4.64
CA LYS A 69 9.69 7.75 -3.34
C LYS A 69 10.64 6.58 -3.43
N ALA A 70 11.56 6.49 -2.48
CA ALA A 70 12.42 5.32 -2.31
C ALA A 70 11.78 4.33 -1.33
N VAL A 71 11.77 3.07 -1.72
CA VAL A 71 11.43 1.92 -0.88
C VAL A 71 12.69 1.07 -0.74
N ARG A 72 13.09 0.75 0.49
CA ARG A 72 14.22 -0.14 0.74
C ARG A 72 13.74 -1.56 0.95
N GLN A 73 14.32 -2.51 0.24
CA GLN A 73 14.02 -3.93 0.33
C GLN A 73 15.29 -4.77 0.40
N GLN A 74 15.29 -5.76 1.27
CA GLN A 74 16.33 -6.80 1.30
C GLN A 74 16.06 -7.78 0.17
N LEU A 75 17.04 -7.96 -0.73
CA LEU A 75 16.99 -8.97 -1.78
C LEU A 75 18.11 -9.99 -1.60
N PHE A 76 17.84 -11.22 -2.03
CA PHE A 76 18.74 -12.35 -1.85
C PHE A 76 19.31 -12.80 -3.20
N LYS A 77 20.63 -12.96 -3.25
CA LYS A 77 21.30 -13.58 -4.40
C LYS A 77 20.75 -14.99 -4.62
N GLY A 78 20.50 -15.34 -5.86
CA GLY A 78 19.95 -16.65 -6.24
C GLY A 78 18.45 -16.64 -6.53
N ASN A 79 17.77 -15.57 -6.15
CA ASN A 79 16.38 -15.35 -6.52
C ASN A 79 16.29 -14.33 -7.66
N GLU A 80 15.18 -14.36 -8.33
CA GLU A 80 14.78 -13.41 -9.38
C GLU A 80 13.55 -12.67 -8.91
N TYR A 81 13.53 -11.33 -9.00
CA TYR A 81 12.46 -10.48 -8.49
C TYR A 81 11.88 -9.60 -9.57
N TRP A 82 10.57 -9.42 -9.51
CA TRP A 82 9.85 -8.37 -10.20
C TRP A 82 9.15 -7.46 -9.21
N PHE A 83 9.14 -6.17 -9.52
CA PHE A 83 8.38 -5.14 -8.83
C PHE A 83 7.39 -4.53 -9.81
N TRP A 84 6.10 -4.53 -9.48
CA TRP A 84 5.03 -4.03 -10.34
C TRP A 84 4.39 -2.81 -9.69
N LEU A 85 4.41 -1.69 -10.39
CA LEU A 85 3.84 -0.42 -9.98
C LEU A 85 2.53 -0.21 -10.72
N GLY A 86 1.48 0.16 -9.98
CA GLY A 86 0.19 0.57 -10.52
C GLY A 86 -0.26 1.88 -9.89
N THR A 87 -1.03 2.66 -10.62
CA THR A 87 -1.67 3.88 -10.15
C THR A 87 -3.14 3.91 -10.55
N GLU A 88 -3.95 4.71 -9.84
CA GLU A 88 -5.37 4.87 -10.12
C GLU A 88 -5.66 5.93 -11.19
N VAL A 89 -4.66 6.74 -11.54
CA VAL A 89 -4.83 7.84 -12.50
C VAL A 89 -4.46 7.38 -13.89
N ASP A 90 -5.46 7.27 -14.77
CA ASP A 90 -5.26 7.04 -16.18
C ASP A 90 -4.37 8.13 -16.80
N HIS A 91 -3.53 7.75 -17.74
CA HIS A 91 -2.58 8.66 -18.42
C HIS A 91 -1.51 9.29 -17.52
N ALA A 92 -1.37 8.86 -16.26
CA ALA A 92 -0.18 9.19 -15.48
C ALA A 92 1.03 8.48 -16.10
N LYS A 93 2.16 9.19 -16.21
CA LYS A 93 3.44 8.59 -16.58
C LYS A 93 4.20 8.25 -15.30
N VAL A 94 4.46 6.97 -15.12
CA VAL A 94 5.14 6.45 -13.93
C VAL A 94 6.32 5.59 -14.33
N SER A 95 7.29 5.51 -13.44
CA SER A 95 8.42 4.60 -13.59
C SER A 95 8.83 3.97 -12.26
N VAL A 96 9.46 2.83 -12.34
CA VAL A 96 10.08 2.14 -11.20
C VAL A 96 11.48 1.72 -11.60
N HIS A 97 12.46 2.03 -10.75
CA HIS A 97 13.87 1.70 -10.98
C HIS A 97 14.47 1.07 -9.73
N ILE A 98 15.43 0.18 -9.89
CA ILE A 98 16.10 -0.52 -8.79
C ILE A 98 17.58 -0.16 -8.77
N TYR A 99 18.04 0.32 -7.61
CA TYR A 99 19.43 0.65 -7.36
C TYR A 99 20.01 -0.23 -6.25
N ASN A 100 21.29 -0.55 -6.36
CA ASN A 100 22.02 -1.21 -5.29
C ASN A 100 22.39 -0.22 -4.15
N SER A 101 23.06 -0.72 -3.11
CA SER A 101 23.52 0.11 -1.98
C SER A 101 24.54 1.18 -2.37
N ASP A 102 25.23 1.01 -3.49
CA ASP A 102 26.22 1.97 -4.00
C ASP A 102 25.59 3.05 -4.89
N GLY A 103 24.26 2.97 -5.10
CA GLY A 103 23.51 3.91 -5.94
C GLY A 103 23.61 3.62 -7.44
N GLU A 104 24.07 2.44 -7.82
CA GLU A 104 24.13 2.02 -9.21
C GLU A 104 22.84 1.33 -9.65
N LEU A 105 22.41 1.60 -10.89
CA LEU A 105 21.25 0.96 -11.49
C LEU A 105 21.48 -0.56 -11.60
N ALA A 106 20.61 -1.34 -10.99
CA ALA A 106 20.75 -2.79 -10.84
C ALA A 106 19.69 -3.61 -11.58
N GLU A 107 18.70 -2.96 -12.17
CA GLU A 107 17.61 -3.62 -12.88
C GLU A 107 18.05 -4.26 -14.20
N GLN A 108 17.28 -5.24 -14.65
CA GLN A 108 17.44 -5.89 -15.93
C GLN A 108 16.83 -5.04 -17.06
N ARG A 109 17.26 -5.29 -18.31
CA ARG A 109 16.86 -4.53 -19.51
C ARG A 109 15.41 -4.74 -19.93
N ASP A 110 14.77 -5.80 -19.44
CA ASP A 110 13.37 -6.13 -19.70
C ASP A 110 12.39 -5.43 -18.75
N SER A 111 12.90 -4.58 -17.85
CA SER A 111 12.09 -3.60 -17.11
C SER A 111 11.34 -2.68 -18.07
N TRP A 112 10.10 -2.32 -17.72
CA TRP A 112 9.22 -1.58 -18.62
C TRP A 112 8.36 -0.56 -17.89
N ALA A 113 7.90 0.46 -18.63
CA ALA A 113 6.89 1.41 -18.21
C ALA A 113 5.91 1.64 -19.37
N LYS A 114 4.62 1.62 -19.07
CA LYS A 114 3.55 1.83 -20.04
C LYS A 114 2.34 2.40 -19.36
N ASP A 115 1.89 3.57 -19.82
CA ASP A 115 0.76 4.29 -19.28
C ASP A 115 0.92 4.49 -17.75
N HIS A 116 -0.08 4.17 -16.96
CA HIS A 116 -0.10 4.26 -15.51
C HIS A 116 0.49 3.02 -14.79
N LEU A 117 1.25 2.20 -15.53
CA LEU A 117 1.89 0.98 -15.02
C LEU A 117 3.39 1.00 -15.31
N ALA A 118 4.17 0.40 -14.42
CA ALA A 118 5.58 0.12 -14.67
C ALA A 118 6.01 -1.14 -13.94
N ALA A 119 7.08 -1.77 -14.42
CA ALA A 119 7.66 -2.91 -13.73
C ALA A 119 9.19 -2.92 -13.86
N ALA A 120 9.87 -3.28 -12.78
CA ALA A 120 11.31 -3.45 -12.75
C ALA A 120 11.70 -4.87 -12.37
N HIS A 121 12.63 -5.42 -13.12
CA HIS A 121 13.14 -6.77 -12.98
C HIS A 121 14.57 -6.73 -12.43
N ILE A 122 14.88 -7.61 -11.49
CA ILE A 122 16.24 -7.74 -10.97
C ILE A 122 16.60 -9.19 -10.66
N ILE A 123 17.85 -9.55 -11.00
CA ILE A 123 18.54 -10.74 -10.51
C ILE A 123 19.70 -10.23 -9.66
N PRO A 124 19.56 -10.22 -8.29
CA PRO A 124 20.55 -9.63 -7.42
C PRO A 124 21.91 -10.33 -7.55
N LYS A 125 22.97 -9.56 -7.79
CA LYS A 125 24.35 -10.09 -7.82
C LYS A 125 24.87 -10.43 -6.44
N THR A 126 24.37 -9.72 -5.41
CA THR A 126 24.71 -9.90 -4.01
C THR A 126 23.46 -9.83 -3.15
N THR A 127 23.43 -10.57 -2.05
CA THR A 127 22.43 -10.41 -1.02
C THR A 127 22.67 -9.09 -0.29
N GLY A 128 21.64 -8.25 -0.18
CA GLY A 128 21.77 -6.94 0.46
C GLY A 128 20.55 -6.05 0.30
N SER A 129 20.69 -4.81 0.76
CA SER A 129 19.66 -3.78 0.60
C SER A 129 19.69 -3.19 -0.79
N TYR A 130 18.53 -3.11 -1.40
CA TYR A 130 18.27 -2.45 -2.68
C TYR A 130 17.24 -1.35 -2.49
N PHE A 131 17.29 -0.34 -3.34
CA PHE A 131 16.37 0.79 -3.31
C PHE A 131 15.51 0.79 -4.56
N ILE A 132 14.22 0.63 -4.36
CA ILE A 132 13.22 0.67 -5.42
C ILE A 132 12.66 2.08 -5.46
N ILE A 133 12.90 2.80 -6.55
CA ILE A 133 12.50 4.19 -6.73
C ILE A 133 11.22 4.23 -7.56
N VAL A 134 10.13 4.58 -6.90
CA VAL A 134 8.85 4.87 -7.54
C VAL A 134 8.82 6.34 -7.95
N SER A 135 8.46 6.63 -9.20
CA SER A 135 8.33 7.99 -9.71
C SER A 135 6.97 8.21 -10.37
N VAL A 136 6.37 9.36 -10.08
CA VAL A 136 5.29 9.91 -10.89
C VAL A 136 5.89 11.04 -11.71
N GLU A 137 6.17 10.78 -12.99
CA GLU A 137 6.86 11.73 -13.88
C GLU A 137 5.90 12.84 -14.32
N GLU A 138 4.72 12.45 -14.77
CA GLU A 138 3.63 13.34 -15.16
C GLU A 138 2.30 12.75 -14.71
N SER A 139 1.37 13.59 -14.28
CA SER A 139 0.02 13.17 -13.94
C SER A 139 -0.97 14.32 -14.16
N PRO A 140 -2.18 14.05 -14.69
CA PRO A 140 -3.25 15.04 -14.75
C PRO A 140 -3.84 15.36 -13.37
N ALA A 141 -3.62 14.52 -12.36
CA ALA A 141 -4.08 14.73 -11.00
C ALA A 141 -3.04 15.47 -10.15
N ALA A 142 -3.49 16.29 -9.20
CA ALA A 142 -2.61 16.98 -8.24
C ALA A 142 -1.81 16.00 -7.39
N ARG A 143 -2.42 14.87 -7.04
CA ARG A 143 -1.80 13.75 -6.32
C ARG A 143 -2.18 12.46 -7.04
N THR A 144 -1.23 11.55 -7.18
CA THR A 144 -1.40 10.24 -7.79
C THR A 144 -1.09 9.18 -6.75
N HIS A 145 -2.09 8.38 -6.40
CA HIS A 145 -1.89 7.24 -5.51
C HIS A 145 -1.25 6.11 -6.30
N TRP A 146 -0.32 5.45 -5.67
CA TRP A 146 0.43 4.36 -6.26
C TRP A 146 0.49 3.17 -5.32
N ALA A 147 0.61 2.00 -5.88
CA ALA A 147 0.92 0.77 -5.16
C ALA A 147 2.03 0.02 -5.88
N LEU A 148 2.96 -0.52 -5.10
CA LEU A 148 4.08 -1.33 -5.57
C LEU A 148 3.96 -2.71 -4.96
N ALA A 149 3.65 -3.70 -5.79
CA ALA A 149 3.67 -5.11 -5.44
C ALA A 149 4.99 -5.74 -5.90
N TYR A 150 5.38 -6.87 -5.34
CA TYR A 150 6.55 -7.60 -5.80
C TYR A 150 6.35 -9.11 -5.68
N GLY A 151 7.18 -9.84 -6.40
CA GLY A 151 7.23 -11.29 -6.36
C GLY A 151 8.61 -11.80 -6.73
N PHE A 152 8.83 -13.07 -6.50
CA PHE A 152 10.11 -13.73 -6.74
C PHE A 152 9.93 -15.19 -7.17
N ARG A 153 10.97 -15.75 -7.72
CA ARG A 153 11.13 -17.19 -7.99
C ARG A 153 12.58 -17.62 -7.82
#